data_49f4a1770f4353a4595071c62b975ada
#
_entry.id   49f4a1770f4353a4595071c62b975ada
#
_cell.length_a   1.000
_cell.length_b   1.000
_cell.length_c   1.000
_cell.angle_alpha   90.00
_cell.angle_beta   90.00
_cell.angle_gamma   90.00
#
_symmetry.space_group_name_H-M   'P 1'
#
loop_
_entity.id
_entity.type
_entity.pdbx_description
1 polymer ?
#
loop_
_entity_poly.entity_id
_entity_poly.type
_entity_poly.pdbx_seq_one_letter_code
_entity_poly.pdbx_strand_id
1 'polypeptide(L)'
;MWLIAVFFIVVGFIITSIDSFYRFSHKIDFYEIIFFITGLKTLSLVSISAMSPQQNVREVFRTADCVCFDVDSTVISDEGIDELAKFCGKGEEVKRLTAEAMGGSMTFQEALKKRLDIIRPSVNQIKEYLDKFPIRLTPGVAELVKLLQERGVTVYLVSGGFRSLIDPVADILSIPRSNVYANRLKFYFNGEYAGFDENEPTSRSGGKPLVIRRLKEQHGYQRLVMIGDGATDAEASPPAEAFIGFGGNVVREEVKKRAPWYVMSFQELIDSLKIQK
;
A
#
# COMPACT_ATOMS: atom_id res chain seq x y z
N MET A 1 5.86 17.32 -54.57
CA MET A 1 6.14 15.88 -54.37
C MET A 1 7.61 15.55 -54.07
N TRP A 2 8.60 16.26 -54.65
CA TRP A 2 10.02 15.98 -54.42
C TRP A 2 10.53 16.31 -53.01
N LEU A 3 10.05 17.36 -52.37
CA LEU A 3 10.44 17.72 -50.98
C LEU A 3 10.00 16.71 -49.92
N ILE A 4 8.87 16.05 -50.11
CA ILE A 4 8.34 15.05 -49.16
C ILE A 4 9.15 13.74 -49.25
N ALA A 5 9.59 13.37 -50.48
CA ALA A 5 10.42 12.19 -50.67
C ALA A 5 11.82 12.35 -50.06
N VAL A 6 12.41 13.56 -50.16
CA VAL A 6 13.71 13.87 -49.53
C VAL A 6 13.59 13.85 -48.00
N PHE A 7 12.48 14.34 -47.46
CA PHE A 7 12.24 14.31 -46.02
C PHE A 7 12.18 12.88 -45.46
N PHE A 8 11.49 11.96 -46.12
CA PHE A 8 11.41 10.54 -45.69
C PHE A 8 12.74 9.81 -45.87
N ILE A 9 13.54 10.11 -46.84
CA ILE A 9 14.88 9.52 -47.05
C ILE A 9 15.85 9.99 -45.94
N VAL A 10 15.82 11.26 -45.58
CA VAL A 10 16.67 11.81 -44.50
C VAL A 10 16.25 11.29 -43.13
N VAL A 11 14.96 11.19 -42.84
CA VAL A 11 14.45 10.62 -41.57
C VAL A 11 14.75 9.13 -41.51
N GLY A 12 14.61 8.37 -42.59
CA GLY A 12 14.97 6.95 -42.63
C GLY A 12 16.47 6.69 -42.41
N PHE A 13 17.35 7.54 -42.93
CA PHE A 13 18.80 7.43 -42.70
C PHE A 13 19.21 7.78 -41.28
N ILE A 14 18.49 8.70 -40.62
CA ILE A 14 18.71 9.07 -39.21
C ILE A 14 18.30 7.93 -38.31
N ILE A 15 17.16 7.26 -38.56
CA ILE A 15 16.65 6.15 -37.74
C ILE A 15 17.57 4.93 -37.80
N THR A 16 18.13 4.59 -38.97
CA THR A 16 19.07 3.46 -39.12
C THR A 16 20.45 3.71 -38.50
N SER A 17 20.84 5.00 -38.35
CA SER A 17 22.09 5.36 -37.67
C SER A 17 21.97 5.39 -36.14
N ILE A 18 20.76 5.50 -35.61
CA ILE A 18 20.50 5.54 -34.17
C ILE A 18 20.74 4.19 -33.50
N ASP A 19 20.47 3.08 -34.18
CA ASP A 19 20.71 1.73 -33.62
C ASP A 19 22.21 1.40 -33.36
N SER A 20 23.10 2.07 -34.11
CA SER A 20 24.56 1.96 -33.92
C SER A 20 25.09 2.91 -32.83
N PHE A 21 24.39 3.99 -32.55
CA PHE A 21 24.82 5.02 -31.60
C PHE A 21 24.38 4.77 -30.15
N TYR A 22 23.35 3.94 -29.95
CA TYR A 22 22.83 3.59 -28.61
C TYR A 22 23.82 2.79 -27.75
N ARG A 23 24.91 2.30 -28.31
CA ARG A 23 25.97 1.59 -27.57
C ARG A 23 27.09 2.46 -27.03
N PHE A 24 27.14 3.76 -27.30
CA PHE A 24 28.35 4.52 -26.97
C PHE A 24 28.22 5.88 -26.27
N SER A 25 27.02 6.34 -25.86
CA SER A 25 26.97 7.65 -25.18
C SER A 25 25.86 7.77 -24.15
N HIS A 26 26.25 7.78 -22.90
CA HIS A 26 25.40 8.00 -21.71
C HIS A 26 25.12 9.49 -21.41
N LYS A 27 25.29 10.44 -22.33
CA LYS A 27 25.13 11.88 -22.05
C LYS A 27 24.94 12.78 -23.31
N ILE A 28 23.93 12.54 -24.12
CA ILE A 28 23.46 13.58 -25.05
C ILE A 28 21.93 13.53 -25.09
N ASP A 29 21.30 14.63 -24.72
CA ASP A 29 19.86 14.78 -24.69
C ASP A 29 19.31 14.88 -26.12
N PHE A 30 18.37 14.01 -26.49
CA PHE A 30 17.78 13.92 -27.83
C PHE A 30 17.15 15.24 -28.29
N TYR A 31 16.83 16.15 -27.42
CA TYR A 31 16.26 17.45 -27.70
C TYR A 31 17.31 18.48 -28.20
N GLU A 32 18.57 18.39 -27.85
CA GLU A 32 19.61 19.27 -28.32
C GLU A 32 19.86 19.11 -29.84
N ILE A 33 19.72 17.89 -30.36
CA ILE A 33 19.94 17.59 -31.78
C ILE A 33 18.83 18.21 -32.65
N ILE A 34 17.59 18.21 -32.20
CA ILE A 34 16.45 18.79 -32.93
C ILE A 34 16.57 20.32 -32.98
N PHE A 35 17.01 20.96 -31.89
CA PHE A 35 17.19 22.40 -31.80
C PHE A 35 18.32 22.91 -32.71
N PHE A 36 19.38 22.13 -32.87
CA PHE A 36 20.50 22.50 -33.75
C PHE A 36 20.13 22.48 -35.25
N ILE A 37 19.22 21.57 -35.63
CA ILE A 37 18.76 21.40 -37.00
C ILE A 37 17.74 22.48 -37.42
N THR A 38 16.95 23.03 -36.48
CA THR A 38 15.85 23.95 -36.79
C THR A 38 16.21 25.44 -36.68
N GLY A 39 17.41 25.81 -36.25
CA GLY A 39 17.90 27.20 -36.24
C GLY A 39 17.15 28.14 -35.28
N LEU A 40 16.34 27.61 -34.36
CA LEU A 40 15.62 28.39 -33.34
C LEU A 40 16.53 28.67 -32.14
N LYS A 41 17.04 29.92 -32.09
CA LYS A 41 17.77 30.42 -30.94
C LYS A 41 16.84 30.61 -29.74
N THR A 42 17.20 29.92 -28.63
CA THR A 42 16.87 30.23 -27.25
C THR A 42 15.39 30.37 -26.88
N LEU A 43 14.73 29.24 -26.68
CA LEU A 43 13.80 29.10 -25.57
C LEU A 43 14.56 28.38 -24.45
N SER A 44 14.59 29.00 -23.28
CA SER A 44 15.24 28.41 -22.09
C SER A 44 14.75 27.00 -21.90
N LEU A 45 15.67 26.04 -21.96
CA LEU A 45 15.43 24.67 -21.55
C LEU A 45 14.98 24.70 -20.07
N VAL A 46 13.70 24.62 -19.84
CA VAL A 46 13.20 24.17 -18.55
C VAL A 46 13.73 22.75 -18.43
N SER A 47 14.77 22.59 -17.65
CA SER A 47 15.30 21.27 -17.30
C SER A 47 14.13 20.52 -16.66
N ILE A 48 13.50 19.62 -17.40
CA ILE A 48 12.59 18.64 -16.82
C ILE A 48 13.48 17.68 -16.04
N SER A 49 13.84 18.10 -14.84
CA SER A 49 14.52 17.22 -13.89
C SER A 49 13.57 16.07 -13.65
N ALA A 50 13.94 14.86 -14.07
CA ALA A 50 13.17 13.68 -13.76
C ALA A 50 13.01 13.59 -12.23
N MET A 51 11.77 13.60 -11.74
CA MET A 51 11.48 13.51 -10.32
C MET A 51 12.09 12.22 -9.76
N SER A 52 12.72 12.29 -8.59
CA SER A 52 13.17 11.07 -7.94
C SER A 52 11.95 10.17 -7.60
N PRO A 53 12.14 8.84 -7.48
CA PRO A 53 11.05 7.93 -7.11
C PRO A 53 10.28 8.40 -5.86
N GLN A 54 10.98 8.92 -4.86
CA GLN A 54 10.38 9.47 -3.65
C GLN A 54 9.57 10.75 -3.91
N GLN A 55 10.07 11.65 -4.76
CA GLN A 55 9.33 12.87 -5.13
C GLN A 55 8.06 12.54 -5.88
N ASN A 56 8.11 11.54 -6.77
CA ASN A 56 6.94 11.05 -7.48
C ASN A 56 5.88 10.49 -6.51
N VAL A 57 6.27 9.62 -5.56
CA VAL A 57 5.33 9.08 -4.55
C VAL A 57 4.73 10.19 -3.68
N ARG A 58 5.52 11.20 -3.29
CA ARG A 58 5.02 12.36 -2.54
C ARG A 58 3.98 13.17 -3.32
N GLU A 59 4.19 13.36 -4.62
CA GLU A 59 3.24 14.08 -5.47
C GLU A 59 1.96 13.26 -5.67
N VAL A 60 2.07 11.94 -5.93
CA VAL A 60 0.91 11.05 -5.99
C VAL A 60 0.12 11.11 -4.69
N PHE A 61 0.76 11.06 -3.52
CA PHE A 61 0.10 11.13 -2.22
C PHE A 61 -0.61 12.47 -1.99
N ARG A 62 0.01 13.60 -2.34
CA ARG A 62 -0.60 14.93 -2.19
C ARG A 62 -1.85 15.13 -3.03
N THR A 63 -1.92 14.44 -4.15
CA THR A 63 -3.00 14.53 -5.13
C THR A 63 -3.86 13.26 -5.17
N ALA A 64 -3.73 12.39 -4.18
CA ALA A 64 -4.47 11.15 -4.09
C ALA A 64 -5.97 11.40 -4.03
N ASP A 65 -6.74 10.55 -4.70
CA ASP A 65 -8.19 10.47 -4.59
C ASP A 65 -8.63 9.33 -3.65
N CYS A 66 -7.72 8.39 -3.37
CA CYS A 66 -7.93 7.26 -2.48
C CYS A 66 -6.65 6.90 -1.73
N VAL A 67 -6.77 6.62 -0.42
CA VAL A 67 -5.68 6.10 0.42
C VAL A 67 -6.15 4.85 1.15
N CYS A 68 -5.41 3.76 0.98
CA CYS A 68 -5.62 2.51 1.68
C CYS A 68 -4.54 2.34 2.75
N PHE A 69 -4.95 2.01 3.96
CA PHE A 69 -4.05 1.71 5.07
C PHE A 69 -4.10 0.23 5.43
N ASP A 70 -2.95 -0.36 5.67
CA ASP A 70 -2.89 -1.54 6.53
C ASP A 70 -3.26 -1.17 7.97
N VAL A 71 -3.65 -2.16 8.78
CA VAL A 71 -4.12 -1.91 10.14
C VAL A 71 -3.10 -2.36 11.18
N ASP A 72 -2.78 -3.65 11.22
CA ASP A 72 -1.84 -4.22 12.19
C ASP A 72 -0.45 -3.60 12.01
N SER A 73 0.21 -3.20 13.09
CA SER A 73 1.52 -2.52 13.08
C SER A 73 1.58 -1.23 12.23
N THR A 74 0.47 -0.77 11.65
CA THR A 74 0.38 0.48 10.88
C THR A 74 -0.61 1.45 11.53
N VAL A 75 -1.92 1.26 11.37
CA VAL A 75 -2.96 2.12 11.98
C VAL A 75 -3.03 1.91 13.50
N ILE A 76 -2.87 0.67 13.95
CA ILE A 76 -2.70 0.31 15.36
C ILE A 76 -1.28 -0.17 15.63
N SER A 77 -0.83 -0.03 16.87
CA SER A 77 0.53 -0.45 17.26
C SER A 77 0.70 -1.95 17.41
N ASP A 78 -0.40 -2.69 17.49
CA ASP A 78 -0.43 -4.10 17.82
C ASP A 78 -0.68 -4.99 16.60
N GLU A 79 -0.38 -6.29 16.78
CA GLU A 79 -0.75 -7.37 15.86
C GLU A 79 -2.00 -8.07 16.39
N GLY A 80 -3.17 -7.83 15.79
CA GLY A 80 -4.47 -8.26 16.32
C GLY A 80 -4.58 -9.77 16.56
N ILE A 81 -4.03 -10.60 15.67
CA ILE A 81 -4.07 -12.06 15.84
C ILE A 81 -3.20 -12.52 17.01
N ASP A 82 -2.03 -11.89 17.22
CA ASP A 82 -1.10 -12.28 18.28
C ASP A 82 -1.65 -11.87 19.66
N GLU A 83 -2.24 -10.67 19.75
CA GLU A 83 -2.86 -10.20 20.97
C GLU A 83 -4.10 -11.04 21.34
N LEU A 84 -4.95 -11.39 20.37
CA LEU A 84 -6.07 -12.29 20.58
C LEU A 84 -5.61 -13.69 21.01
N ALA A 85 -4.53 -14.20 20.42
CA ALA A 85 -3.93 -15.48 20.81
C ALA A 85 -3.44 -15.46 22.26
N LYS A 86 -2.76 -14.38 22.69
CA LYS A 86 -2.32 -14.20 24.09
C LYS A 86 -3.51 -14.18 25.03
N PHE A 87 -4.57 -13.45 24.68
CA PHE A 87 -5.79 -13.38 25.47
C PHE A 87 -6.46 -14.75 25.62
N CYS A 88 -6.48 -15.55 24.56
CA CYS A 88 -7.01 -16.92 24.58
C CYS A 88 -6.06 -17.96 25.21
N GLY A 89 -4.90 -17.55 25.77
CA GLY A 89 -3.91 -18.43 26.37
C GLY A 89 -3.12 -19.28 25.37
N LYS A 90 -3.07 -18.83 24.09
CA LYS A 90 -2.45 -19.53 22.95
C LYS A 90 -1.25 -18.80 22.35
N GLY A 91 -0.78 -17.72 22.98
CA GLY A 91 0.26 -16.84 22.44
C GLY A 91 1.55 -17.57 22.04
N GLU A 92 2.07 -18.46 22.89
CA GLU A 92 3.33 -19.17 22.59
C GLU A 92 3.19 -20.17 21.46
N GLU A 93 2.04 -20.84 21.33
CA GLU A 93 1.78 -21.78 20.23
C GLU A 93 1.71 -21.05 18.89
N VAL A 94 0.99 -19.91 18.84
CA VAL A 94 0.84 -19.07 17.66
C VAL A 94 2.18 -18.43 17.25
N LYS A 95 2.95 -17.95 18.22
CA LYS A 95 4.27 -17.37 18.00
C LYS A 95 5.24 -18.35 17.31
N ARG A 96 5.27 -19.61 17.76
CA ARG A 96 6.08 -20.66 17.11
C ARG A 96 5.66 -20.89 15.68
N LEU A 97 4.36 -21.01 15.43
CA LEU A 97 3.83 -21.21 14.08
C LEU A 97 4.12 -20.01 13.15
N THR A 98 4.04 -18.78 13.68
CA THR A 98 4.39 -17.57 12.91
C THR A 98 5.87 -17.60 12.49
N ALA A 99 6.78 -18.00 13.39
CA ALA A 99 8.21 -18.12 13.07
C ALA A 99 8.45 -19.20 12.00
N GLU A 100 7.76 -20.34 12.04
CA GLU A 100 7.84 -21.38 11.01
C GLU A 100 7.33 -20.86 9.65
N ALA A 101 6.20 -20.13 9.63
CA ALA A 101 5.62 -19.56 8.41
C ALA A 101 6.56 -18.54 7.75
N MET A 102 7.24 -17.72 8.54
CA MET A 102 8.24 -16.75 8.05
C MET A 102 9.44 -17.42 7.37
N GLY A 103 9.73 -18.69 7.67
CA GLY A 103 10.72 -19.50 6.97
C GLY A 103 10.32 -19.94 5.56
N GLY A 104 9.16 -19.54 5.06
CA GLY A 104 8.68 -19.84 3.70
C GLY A 104 8.14 -21.27 3.53
N SER A 105 7.89 -21.99 4.62
CA SER A 105 7.42 -23.38 4.60
C SER A 105 5.92 -23.55 4.30
N MET A 106 5.15 -22.46 4.31
CA MET A 106 3.69 -22.48 4.09
C MET A 106 3.19 -21.17 3.47
N THR A 107 2.02 -21.25 2.83
CA THR A 107 1.33 -20.08 2.28
C THR A 107 0.73 -19.22 3.38
N PHE A 108 0.42 -17.95 3.08
CA PHE A 108 -0.28 -17.05 4.00
C PHE A 108 -1.61 -17.65 4.49
N GLN A 109 -2.41 -18.23 3.57
CA GLN A 109 -3.70 -18.84 3.90
C GLN A 109 -3.57 -20.04 4.84
N GLU A 110 -2.59 -20.90 4.59
CA GLU A 110 -2.30 -22.05 5.49
C GLU A 110 -1.87 -21.59 6.88
N ALA A 111 -0.98 -20.58 6.94
CA ALA A 111 -0.53 -20.02 8.19
C ALA A 111 -1.68 -19.36 8.96
N LEU A 112 -2.56 -18.61 8.27
CA LEU A 112 -3.76 -18.02 8.89
C LEU A 112 -4.69 -19.09 9.44
N LYS A 113 -4.99 -20.12 8.63
CA LYS A 113 -5.86 -21.24 9.05
C LYS A 113 -5.30 -21.95 10.27
N LYS A 114 -4.04 -22.34 10.27
CA LYS A 114 -3.38 -23.04 11.37
C LYS A 114 -3.38 -22.21 12.66
N ARG A 115 -3.10 -20.90 12.58
CA ARG A 115 -3.17 -20.00 13.74
C ARG A 115 -4.57 -19.92 14.30
N LEU A 116 -5.59 -19.80 13.46
CA LEU A 116 -6.99 -19.78 13.89
C LEU A 116 -7.47 -21.12 14.45
N ASP A 117 -7.00 -22.24 13.90
CA ASP A 117 -7.31 -23.59 14.43
C ASP A 117 -6.71 -23.81 15.84
N ILE A 118 -5.60 -23.12 16.17
CA ILE A 118 -5.00 -23.10 17.51
C ILE A 118 -5.80 -22.18 18.45
N ILE A 119 -6.12 -20.96 18.02
CA ILE A 119 -6.77 -19.94 18.87
C ILE A 119 -8.23 -20.31 19.13
N ARG A 120 -8.99 -20.62 18.07
CA ARG A 120 -10.43 -20.91 18.07
C ARG A 120 -11.24 -19.91 18.92
N PRO A 121 -11.13 -18.59 18.65
CA PRO A 121 -11.74 -17.60 19.53
C PRO A 121 -13.26 -17.63 19.42
N SER A 122 -13.97 -17.67 20.54
CA SER A 122 -15.43 -17.51 20.56
C SER A 122 -15.84 -16.03 20.44
N VAL A 123 -17.10 -15.78 20.10
CA VAL A 123 -17.69 -14.43 20.09
C VAL A 123 -17.53 -13.75 21.45
N ASN A 124 -17.72 -14.48 22.54
CA ASN A 124 -17.59 -13.93 23.89
C ASN A 124 -16.14 -13.53 24.21
N GLN A 125 -15.17 -14.35 23.83
CA GLN A 125 -13.75 -14.01 24.01
C GLN A 125 -13.34 -12.78 23.22
N ILE A 126 -13.83 -12.62 21.99
CA ILE A 126 -13.56 -11.40 21.20
C ILE A 126 -14.18 -10.18 21.87
N LYS A 127 -15.41 -10.25 22.35
CA LYS A 127 -16.06 -9.18 23.12
C LYS A 127 -15.27 -8.82 24.37
N GLU A 128 -14.94 -9.81 25.20
CA GLU A 128 -14.16 -9.59 26.41
C GLU A 128 -12.78 -8.99 26.12
N TYR A 129 -12.14 -9.42 25.04
CA TYR A 129 -10.88 -8.84 24.60
C TYR A 129 -11.03 -7.34 24.30
N LEU A 130 -12.01 -6.96 23.48
CA LEU A 130 -12.28 -5.57 23.11
C LEU A 130 -12.67 -4.70 24.30
N ASP A 131 -13.40 -5.25 25.27
CA ASP A 131 -13.79 -4.56 26.49
C ASP A 131 -12.61 -4.34 27.45
N LYS A 132 -11.65 -5.26 27.49
CA LYS A 132 -10.49 -5.19 28.41
C LYS A 132 -9.31 -4.42 27.84
N PHE A 133 -9.13 -4.45 26.53
CA PHE A 133 -7.96 -3.86 25.86
C PHE A 133 -8.38 -2.73 24.93
N PRO A 134 -8.17 -1.47 25.34
CA PRO A 134 -8.47 -0.33 24.48
C PRO A 134 -7.60 -0.35 23.24
N ILE A 135 -8.20 0.05 22.11
CA ILE A 135 -7.50 0.17 20.82
C ILE A 135 -6.40 1.23 20.95
N ARG A 136 -5.19 0.85 20.62
CA ARG A 136 -4.02 1.73 20.62
C ARG A 136 -3.71 2.21 19.21
N LEU A 137 -4.31 3.35 18.83
CA LEU A 137 -3.99 3.97 17.55
C LEU A 137 -2.54 4.44 17.53
N THR A 138 -1.89 4.25 16.39
CA THR A 138 -0.56 4.81 16.13
C THR A 138 -0.63 6.35 16.18
N PRO A 139 0.32 7.02 16.88
CA PRO A 139 0.31 8.47 16.99
C PRO A 139 0.23 9.17 15.62
N GLY A 140 -0.65 10.15 15.50
CA GLY A 140 -0.87 10.94 14.28
C GLY A 140 -1.82 10.33 13.26
N VAL A 141 -2.18 9.04 13.34
CA VAL A 141 -3.06 8.42 12.32
C VAL A 141 -4.45 9.06 12.28
N ALA A 142 -5.04 9.37 13.44
CA ALA A 142 -6.35 9.99 13.48
C ALA A 142 -6.35 11.39 12.85
N GLU A 143 -5.31 12.19 13.10
CA GLU A 143 -5.14 13.51 12.45
C GLU A 143 -4.96 13.34 10.93
N LEU A 144 -4.13 12.39 10.49
CA LEU A 144 -3.90 12.14 9.07
C LEU A 144 -5.19 11.72 8.35
N VAL A 145 -5.94 10.75 8.91
CA VAL A 145 -7.21 10.29 8.33
C VAL A 145 -8.21 11.44 8.22
N LYS A 146 -8.37 12.22 9.29
CA LYS A 146 -9.23 13.40 9.28
C LYS A 146 -8.82 14.39 8.19
N LEU A 147 -7.53 14.70 8.07
CA LEU A 147 -7.01 15.62 7.05
C LEU A 147 -7.26 15.12 5.62
N LEU A 148 -7.10 13.81 5.39
CA LEU A 148 -7.42 13.20 4.09
C LEU A 148 -8.90 13.31 3.77
N GLN A 149 -9.79 12.99 4.73
CA GLN A 149 -11.24 13.09 4.56
C GLN A 149 -11.69 14.54 4.31
N GLU A 150 -11.14 15.53 5.02
CA GLU A 150 -11.41 16.96 4.80
C GLU A 150 -10.98 17.43 3.40
N ARG A 151 -10.01 16.77 2.78
CA ARG A 151 -9.56 17.02 1.41
C ARG A 151 -10.38 16.25 0.36
N GLY A 152 -11.41 15.51 0.76
CA GLY A 152 -12.23 14.69 -0.13
C GLY A 152 -11.58 13.39 -0.58
N VAL A 153 -10.49 12.98 0.08
CA VAL A 153 -9.81 11.70 -0.21
C VAL A 153 -10.57 10.57 0.47
N THR A 154 -10.93 9.53 -0.28
CA THR A 154 -11.56 8.35 0.29
C THR A 154 -10.54 7.48 1.00
N VAL A 155 -10.83 7.10 2.25
CA VAL A 155 -9.95 6.26 3.07
C VAL A 155 -10.52 4.87 3.23
N TYR A 156 -9.66 3.86 3.04
CA TYR A 156 -9.95 2.44 3.25
C TYR A 156 -8.99 1.79 4.24
N LEU A 157 -9.47 0.80 4.97
CA LEU A 157 -8.64 -0.13 5.73
C LEU A 157 -8.58 -1.46 4.98
N VAL A 158 -7.36 -1.93 4.66
CA VAL A 158 -7.13 -3.16 3.87
C VAL A 158 -6.12 -4.03 4.62
N SER A 159 -6.63 -4.99 5.38
CA SER A 159 -5.83 -5.75 6.35
C SER A 159 -6.03 -7.26 6.23
N GLY A 160 -4.99 -8.03 6.53
CA GLY A 160 -5.04 -9.46 6.77
C GLY A 160 -5.64 -9.85 8.14
N GLY A 161 -5.95 -8.87 9.01
CA GLY A 161 -6.60 -9.06 10.29
C GLY A 161 -8.11 -9.35 10.18
N PHE A 162 -8.83 -9.22 11.31
CA PHE A 162 -10.24 -9.63 11.40
C PHE A 162 -11.16 -8.43 11.56
N ARG A 163 -12.24 -8.40 10.81
CA ARG A 163 -13.25 -7.33 10.89
C ARG A 163 -13.75 -7.11 12.32
N SER A 164 -13.92 -8.17 13.10
CA SER A 164 -14.35 -8.06 14.50
C SER A 164 -13.44 -7.21 15.38
N LEU A 165 -12.14 -7.10 15.03
CA LEU A 165 -11.17 -6.26 15.72
C LEU A 165 -10.96 -4.92 15.01
N ILE A 166 -11.18 -4.87 13.69
CA ILE A 166 -10.89 -3.70 12.84
C ILE A 166 -12.09 -2.76 12.70
N ASP A 167 -13.33 -3.28 12.70
CA ASP A 167 -14.52 -2.43 12.63
C ASP A 167 -14.56 -1.36 13.76
N PRO A 168 -14.19 -1.67 15.03
CA PRO A 168 -14.05 -0.63 16.06
C PRO A 168 -12.97 0.40 15.78
N VAL A 169 -11.85 0.02 15.12
CA VAL A 169 -10.81 0.96 14.67
C VAL A 169 -11.37 1.93 13.63
N ALA A 170 -12.13 1.40 12.67
CA ALA A 170 -12.79 2.21 11.64
C ALA A 170 -13.79 3.20 12.26
N ASP A 171 -14.57 2.77 13.25
CA ASP A 171 -15.52 3.63 13.97
C ASP A 171 -14.81 4.81 14.66
N ILE A 172 -13.69 4.56 15.35
CA ILE A 172 -12.89 5.62 16.00
C ILE A 172 -12.37 6.63 14.98
N LEU A 173 -11.94 6.15 13.79
CA LEU A 173 -11.41 6.98 12.71
C LEU A 173 -12.48 7.58 11.80
N SER A 174 -13.76 7.36 12.11
CA SER A 174 -14.90 7.80 11.27
C SER A 174 -14.78 7.30 9.81
N ILE A 175 -14.23 6.08 9.63
CA ILE A 175 -14.16 5.39 8.35
C ILE A 175 -15.40 4.50 8.23
N PRO A 176 -16.20 4.61 7.15
CA PRO A 176 -17.36 3.73 6.97
C PRO A 176 -16.95 2.26 6.98
N ARG A 177 -17.70 1.40 7.67
CA ARG A 177 -17.42 -0.04 7.73
C ARG A 177 -17.50 -0.73 6.34
N SER A 178 -18.17 -0.10 5.35
CA SER A 178 -18.10 -0.50 3.94
C SER A 178 -16.72 -0.34 3.32
N ASN A 179 -15.89 0.54 3.89
CA ASN A 179 -14.52 0.80 3.44
C ASN A 179 -13.48 -0.08 4.18
N VAL A 180 -13.93 -1.11 4.88
CA VAL A 180 -13.06 -2.07 5.56
C VAL A 180 -13.01 -3.37 4.76
N TYR A 181 -11.82 -3.75 4.30
CA TYR A 181 -11.51 -5.03 3.67
C TYR A 181 -10.62 -5.82 4.62
N ALA A 182 -11.20 -6.82 5.27
CA ALA A 182 -10.53 -7.65 6.26
C ALA A 182 -11.24 -9.00 6.37
N ASN A 183 -10.58 -9.96 6.99
CA ASN A 183 -11.11 -11.32 7.11
C ASN A 183 -12.31 -11.39 8.05
N ARG A 184 -13.23 -12.32 7.77
CA ARG A 184 -14.41 -12.57 8.57
C ARG A 184 -14.28 -13.90 9.27
N LEU A 185 -14.36 -13.89 10.62
CA LEU A 185 -14.50 -15.11 11.40
C LEU A 185 -15.95 -15.61 11.28
N LYS A 186 -16.11 -16.92 11.27
CA LYS A 186 -17.41 -17.62 11.27
C LYS A 186 -17.62 -18.29 12.62
N PHE A 187 -18.87 -18.29 13.08
CA PHE A 187 -19.23 -18.85 14.38
C PHE A 187 -20.43 -19.77 14.24
N TYR A 188 -20.47 -20.81 15.05
CA TYR A 188 -21.68 -21.58 15.26
C TYR A 188 -22.74 -20.75 16.01
N PHE A 189 -23.97 -21.24 16.02
CA PHE A 189 -25.07 -20.54 16.70
C PHE A 189 -24.83 -20.31 18.20
N ASN A 190 -24.07 -21.19 18.84
CA ASN A 190 -23.66 -21.05 20.26
C ASN A 190 -22.51 -20.06 20.47
N GLY A 191 -21.99 -19.41 19.42
CA GLY A 191 -20.89 -18.45 19.49
C GLY A 191 -19.49 -19.06 19.44
N GLU A 192 -19.37 -20.38 19.31
CA GLU A 192 -18.07 -21.05 19.16
C GLU A 192 -17.51 -20.86 17.75
N TYR A 193 -16.18 -20.88 17.65
CA TYR A 193 -15.44 -20.73 16.37
C TYR A 193 -15.81 -21.81 15.35
N ALA A 194 -16.19 -21.41 14.15
CA ALA A 194 -16.57 -22.28 13.05
C ALA A 194 -15.70 -22.10 11.79
N GLY A 195 -14.60 -21.36 11.89
CA GLY A 195 -13.72 -21.07 10.76
C GLY A 195 -13.70 -19.60 10.38
N PHE A 196 -13.25 -19.31 9.18
CA PHE A 196 -13.25 -17.95 8.59
C PHE A 196 -13.74 -18.00 7.15
N ASP A 197 -14.03 -16.82 6.59
CA ASP A 197 -14.46 -16.77 5.20
C ASP A 197 -13.25 -16.76 4.25
N GLU A 198 -13.00 -17.91 3.62
CA GLU A 198 -11.90 -18.09 2.67
C GLU A 198 -12.10 -17.32 1.35
N ASN A 199 -13.32 -16.77 1.10
CA ASN A 199 -13.62 -15.94 -0.07
C ASN A 199 -13.22 -14.48 0.10
N GLU A 200 -12.93 -14.05 1.33
CA GLU A 200 -12.39 -12.70 1.55
C GLU A 200 -11.03 -12.58 0.85
N PRO A 201 -10.82 -11.54 0.02
CA PRO A 201 -9.55 -11.39 -0.71
C PRO A 201 -8.33 -11.40 0.20
N THR A 202 -8.46 -10.78 1.37
CA THR A 202 -7.38 -10.59 2.35
C THR A 202 -6.99 -11.88 3.10
N SER A 203 -7.72 -12.98 2.88
CA SER A 203 -7.41 -14.29 3.50
C SER A 203 -6.25 -15.04 2.85
N ARG A 204 -5.72 -14.55 1.73
CA ARG A 204 -4.70 -15.23 0.91
C ARG A 204 -3.64 -14.27 0.37
N SER A 205 -2.52 -14.84 -0.09
CA SER A 205 -1.47 -14.08 -0.79
C SER A 205 -2.04 -13.34 -2.00
N GLY A 206 -1.54 -12.14 -2.28
CA GLY A 206 -2.05 -11.28 -3.34
C GLY A 206 -3.43 -10.67 -3.06
N GLY A 207 -3.94 -10.79 -1.85
CA GLY A 207 -5.26 -10.27 -1.46
C GLY A 207 -5.34 -8.76 -1.48
N LYS A 208 -4.34 -8.05 -0.97
CA LYS A 208 -4.31 -6.58 -1.00
C LYS A 208 -4.27 -6.02 -2.42
N PRO A 209 -3.40 -6.48 -3.33
CA PRO A 209 -3.47 -6.11 -4.76
C PRO A 209 -4.85 -6.34 -5.39
N LEU A 210 -5.52 -7.45 -5.06
CA LEU A 210 -6.85 -7.74 -5.58
C LEU A 210 -7.90 -6.74 -5.07
N VAL A 211 -7.86 -6.36 -3.79
CA VAL A 211 -8.74 -5.32 -3.23
C VAL A 211 -8.51 -3.99 -3.95
N ILE A 212 -7.25 -3.55 -4.08
CA ILE A 212 -6.90 -2.30 -4.74
C ILE A 212 -7.43 -2.26 -6.19
N ARG A 213 -7.24 -3.35 -6.94
CA ARG A 213 -7.77 -3.46 -8.31
C ARG A 213 -9.29 -3.30 -8.34
N ARG A 214 -10.02 -4.00 -7.47
CA ARG A 214 -11.48 -3.89 -7.36
C ARG A 214 -11.94 -2.48 -7.03
N LEU A 215 -11.27 -1.81 -6.10
CA LEU A 215 -11.57 -0.41 -5.74
C LEU A 215 -11.40 0.52 -6.94
N LYS A 216 -10.33 0.37 -7.70
CA LYS A 216 -10.10 1.16 -8.92
C LYS A 216 -11.15 0.88 -9.99
N GLU A 217 -11.52 -0.37 -10.21
CA GLU A 217 -12.55 -0.76 -11.20
C GLU A 217 -13.94 -0.26 -10.81
N GLN A 218 -14.30 -0.32 -9.52
CA GLN A 218 -15.62 0.05 -9.02
C GLN A 218 -15.81 1.56 -8.90
N HIS A 219 -14.78 2.30 -8.52
CA HIS A 219 -14.88 3.72 -8.17
C HIS A 219 -14.11 4.64 -9.12
N GLY A 220 -13.30 4.10 -10.03
CA GLY A 220 -12.55 4.88 -11.00
C GLY A 220 -11.36 5.65 -10.42
N TYR A 221 -10.85 5.28 -9.25
CA TYR A 221 -9.71 5.96 -8.65
C TYR A 221 -8.48 5.97 -9.56
N GLN A 222 -7.89 7.16 -9.73
CA GLN A 222 -6.74 7.39 -10.61
C GLN A 222 -5.42 7.46 -9.84
N ARG A 223 -5.47 7.93 -8.58
CA ARG A 223 -4.31 8.10 -7.71
C ARG A 223 -4.56 7.46 -6.35
N LEU A 224 -4.47 6.14 -6.33
CA LEU A 224 -4.63 5.35 -5.14
C LEU A 224 -3.26 5.05 -4.52
N VAL A 225 -3.14 5.31 -3.21
CA VAL A 225 -1.92 5.06 -2.44
C VAL A 225 -2.16 3.97 -1.42
N MET A 226 -1.22 3.02 -1.31
CA MET A 226 -1.18 2.04 -0.21
C MET A 226 -0.14 2.46 0.82
N ILE A 227 -0.50 2.42 2.11
CA ILE A 227 0.38 2.70 3.25
C ILE A 227 0.39 1.48 4.16
N GLY A 228 1.57 0.96 4.48
CA GLY A 228 1.70 -0.21 5.35
C GLY A 228 3.13 -0.57 5.68
N ASP A 229 3.30 -1.50 6.63
CA ASP A 229 4.60 -1.95 7.13
C ASP A 229 5.06 -3.29 6.53
N GLY A 230 4.16 -4.02 5.83
CA GLY A 230 4.37 -5.39 5.38
C GLY A 230 4.75 -5.54 3.90
N ALA A 231 5.29 -6.69 3.56
CA ALA A 231 5.60 -7.07 2.17
C ALA A 231 4.32 -7.13 1.29
N THR A 232 3.19 -7.56 1.88
CA THR A 232 1.89 -7.62 1.21
C THR A 232 1.34 -6.24 0.82
N ASP A 233 1.75 -5.18 1.55
CA ASP A 233 1.41 -3.80 1.25
C ASP A 233 2.24 -3.29 0.08
N ALA A 234 3.52 -3.61 0.07
CA ALA A 234 4.41 -3.29 -1.05
C ALA A 234 3.97 -3.99 -2.35
N GLU A 235 3.42 -5.22 -2.27
CA GLU A 235 2.85 -5.95 -3.40
C GLU A 235 1.60 -5.29 -3.99
N ALA A 236 0.92 -4.42 -3.24
CA ALA A 236 -0.25 -3.70 -3.70
C ALA A 236 0.07 -2.57 -4.70
N SER A 237 1.33 -2.24 -4.90
CA SER A 237 1.80 -1.26 -5.89
C SER A 237 2.78 -1.90 -6.88
N PRO A 238 2.35 -2.15 -8.15
CA PRO A 238 1.02 -1.97 -8.69
C PRO A 238 0.00 -2.99 -8.15
N PRO A 239 -1.33 -2.74 -8.17
CA PRO A 239 -2.06 -1.75 -8.97
C PRO A 239 -2.25 -0.38 -8.33
N ALA A 240 -1.85 -0.15 -7.07
CA ALA A 240 -1.78 1.20 -6.51
C ALA A 240 -0.74 2.04 -7.26
N GLU A 241 -0.98 3.34 -7.44
CA GLU A 241 -0.04 4.26 -8.09
C GLU A 241 1.19 4.53 -7.22
N ALA A 242 1.03 4.39 -5.89
CA ALA A 242 2.16 4.55 -4.98
C ALA A 242 2.04 3.63 -3.75
N PHE A 243 3.20 3.24 -3.23
CA PHE A 243 3.34 2.60 -1.94
C PHE A 243 4.20 3.48 -1.02
N ILE A 244 3.73 3.67 0.21
CA ILE A 244 4.47 4.33 1.29
C ILE A 244 4.70 3.30 2.39
N GLY A 245 5.96 2.98 2.64
CA GLY A 245 6.33 2.09 3.72
C GLY A 245 6.26 2.80 5.07
N PHE A 246 5.66 2.15 6.07
CA PHE A 246 5.53 2.67 7.43
C PHE A 246 6.41 1.86 8.40
N GLY A 247 7.27 2.55 9.17
CA GLY A 247 8.19 1.95 10.13
C GLY A 247 8.02 2.44 11.57
N GLY A 248 6.92 3.17 11.84
CA GLY A 248 6.73 3.80 13.15
C GLY A 248 6.50 2.81 14.30
N ASN A 249 5.93 1.64 14.04
CA ASN A 249 5.70 0.59 15.04
C ASN A 249 6.68 -0.56 14.89
N VAL A 250 6.88 -1.05 13.66
CA VAL A 250 7.81 -2.15 13.35
C VAL A 250 8.63 -1.80 12.13
N VAL A 251 9.96 -1.86 12.22
CA VAL A 251 10.86 -1.67 11.09
C VAL A 251 11.13 -3.00 10.42
N ARG A 252 10.68 -3.15 9.17
CA ARG A 252 10.96 -4.31 8.32
C ARG A 252 11.94 -3.89 7.22
N GLU A 253 13.19 -4.30 7.32
CA GLU A 253 14.26 -3.88 6.42
C GLU A 253 13.98 -4.17 4.94
N GLU A 254 13.28 -5.26 4.63
CA GLU A 254 12.89 -5.60 3.26
C GLU A 254 11.88 -4.60 2.69
N VAL A 255 10.89 -4.18 3.50
CA VAL A 255 9.90 -3.18 3.12
C VAL A 255 10.58 -1.81 2.96
N LYS A 256 11.47 -1.45 3.88
CA LYS A 256 12.23 -0.21 3.84
C LYS A 256 13.07 -0.08 2.56
N LYS A 257 13.67 -1.18 2.10
CA LYS A 257 14.45 -1.21 0.84
C LYS A 257 13.58 -1.08 -0.40
N ARG A 258 12.35 -1.58 -0.35
CA ARG A 258 11.42 -1.61 -1.50
C ARG A 258 10.60 -0.33 -1.62
N ALA A 259 10.31 0.35 -0.51
CA ALA A 259 9.47 1.54 -0.49
C ALA A 259 10.20 2.75 -1.05
N PRO A 260 9.70 3.39 -2.14
CA PRO A 260 10.30 4.63 -2.67
C PRO A 260 10.22 5.78 -1.66
N TRP A 261 9.22 5.77 -0.78
CA TRP A 261 9.10 6.65 0.36
C TRP A 261 8.79 5.82 1.61
N TYR A 262 9.69 5.86 2.57
CA TYR A 262 9.56 5.17 3.85
C TYR A 262 9.50 6.20 4.97
N VAL A 263 8.50 6.12 5.84
CA VAL A 263 8.27 7.07 6.92
C VAL A 263 8.29 6.38 8.28
N MET A 264 8.77 7.09 9.29
CA MET A 264 8.83 6.60 10.67
C MET A 264 7.70 7.16 11.54
N SER A 265 6.93 8.10 11.03
CA SER A 265 5.77 8.67 11.72
C SER A 265 4.72 9.19 10.73
N PHE A 266 3.45 9.19 11.14
CA PHE A 266 2.40 9.82 10.36
C PHE A 266 2.54 11.35 10.29
N GLN A 267 3.32 11.96 11.19
CA GLN A 267 3.61 13.38 11.12
C GLN A 267 4.30 13.77 9.80
N GLU A 268 5.19 12.93 9.27
CA GLU A 268 5.85 13.19 7.98
C GLU A 268 4.85 13.27 6.82
N LEU A 269 3.78 12.44 6.87
CA LEU A 269 2.70 12.47 5.87
C LEU A 269 1.83 13.71 6.04
N ILE A 270 1.47 14.05 7.29
CA ILE A 270 0.71 15.26 7.63
C ILE A 270 1.45 16.50 7.13
N ASP A 271 2.73 16.61 7.42
CA ASP A 271 3.57 17.74 7.00
C ASP A 271 3.65 17.84 5.48
N SER A 272 3.75 16.69 4.79
CA SER A 272 3.72 16.64 3.34
C SER A 272 2.42 17.20 2.74
N LEU A 273 1.27 16.98 3.40
CA LEU A 273 -0.03 17.52 2.96
C LEU A 273 -0.22 19.01 3.28
N LYS A 274 0.47 19.53 4.32
CA LYS A 274 0.40 20.94 4.74
C LYS A 274 1.28 21.87 3.91
N ILE A 275 2.23 21.35 3.14
CA ILE A 275 3.06 22.15 2.24
C ILE A 275 2.17 22.67 1.10
N GLN A 276 1.75 23.93 1.17
CA GLN A 276 1.13 24.63 0.05
C GLN A 276 2.20 24.90 -1.03
N LYS A 277 1.82 24.68 -2.30
CA LYS A 277 2.63 25.11 -3.45
C LYS A 277 2.67 26.61 -3.56
#